data_f92f536fbc4b03d420522be2e005b476
#
_entry.id   f92f536fbc4b03d420522be2e005b476
#
_cell.length_a   1.000
_cell.length_b   1.000
_cell.length_c   1.000
_cell.angle_alpha   90.00
_cell.angle_beta   90.00
_cell.angle_gamma   90.00
#
_symmetry.space_group_name_H-M   'P 1'
#
loop_
_entity.id
_entity.type
_entity.pdbx_description
1 polymer ?
#
loop_
_entity_poly.entity_id
_entity_poly.type
_entity_poly.pdbx_seq_one_letter_code
_entity_poly.pdbx_strand_id
1 'polypeptide(L)'
;MALLAGCYYDTEERLYPTVSNPCDDTVVTFSGTVTTILHSCQTCHSSSNAPSSGGGIKLQNYADVVTNINNGKLMGSIRHDNGFIPMPQIGGKLAACEISQLQKWIDANTPNN
;
A
#
# COMPACT_ATOMS: atom_id res chain seq x y z
N MET A 1 -24.37 16.07 33.95
CA MET A 1 -24.13 15.60 33.65
C MET A 1 -23.78 15.01 33.28
N ALA A 2 -23.75 15.28 33.09
CA ALA A 2 -23.28 14.68 32.71
C ALA A 2 -22.97 14.25 32.23
N LEU A 3 -23.03 14.64 32.08
CA LEU A 3 -22.64 14.25 31.61
C LEU A 3 -22.31 13.90 30.95
N LEU A 4 -22.44 14.24 30.77
CA LEU A 4 -22.07 13.81 30.14
C LEU A 4 -21.60 13.51 29.46
N ALA A 5 -21.63 13.88 29.52
CA ALA A 5 -21.07 13.44 28.84
C ALA A 5 -20.52 13.04 28.39
N GLY A 6 -20.39 13.23 28.36
CA GLY A 6 -19.81 12.59 27.82
C GLY A 6 -19.55 12.21 27.26
N CYS A 7 -19.56 12.30 27.11
CA CYS A 7 -19.27 11.70 26.49
C CYS A 7 -19.12 11.49 25.74
N TYR A 8 -19.06 11.72 25.36
CA TYR A 8 -18.94 11.22 24.54
C TYR A 8 -18.24 11.16 23.93
N TYR A 9 -17.88 11.41 23.93
CA TYR A 9 -17.18 11.12 23.35
C TYR A 9 -16.60 10.48 23.11
N ASP A 10 -16.41 10.51 23.38
CA ASP A 10 -15.89 9.71 23.10
C ASP A 10 -16.05 8.89 22.69
N THR A 11 -16.44 8.89 22.52
CA THR A 11 -16.73 7.90 21.99
C THR A 11 -16.96 7.85 20.67
N GLU A 12 -17.02 8.67 20.06
CA GLU A 12 -17.06 8.59 18.85
C GLU A 12 -16.02 8.35 18.11
N GLU A 13 -15.11 8.50 18.33
CA GLU A 13 -14.11 8.12 17.74
C GLU A 13 -13.90 6.90 17.72
N ARG A 14 -14.32 6.41 18.31
CA ARG A 14 -14.21 5.19 18.28
C ARG A 14 -15.23 4.61 17.57
N LEU A 15 -16.02 5.29 17.19
CA LEU A 15 -16.92 4.72 16.50
C LEU A 15 -16.78 4.69 15.13
N TYR A 16 -16.24 5.35 14.75
CA TYR A 16 -15.96 5.15 13.59
C TYR A 16 -15.16 4.72 13.06
N PRO A 17 -15.14 4.80 13.15
CA PRO A 17 -14.56 4.29 12.72
C PRO A 17 -14.07 3.70 12.42
N THR A 18 -14.25 3.75 12.24
CA THR A 18 -13.90 3.15 12.04
C THR A 18 -13.15 2.96 11.92
N VAL A 19 -13.40 3.70 11.64
CA VAL A 19 -12.50 3.63 11.71
C VAL A 19 -11.79 3.03 12.35
N SER A 20 -12.20 2.96 12.65
CA SER A 20 -11.67 2.28 13.58
C SER A 20 -10.76 1.35 13.25
N ASN A 21 -10.91 0.66 12.41
CA ASN A 21 -9.81 -0.12 12.03
C ASN A 21 -9.08 0.51 10.93
N PRO A 22 -8.11 1.32 11.25
CA PRO A 22 -7.38 2.00 10.22
C PRO A 22 -6.58 1.04 9.36
N CYS A 23 -6.19 -0.11 9.89
CA CYS A 23 -5.31 -0.97 9.12
C CYS A 23 -5.50 -2.44 9.47
N ASP A 24 -6.09 -3.19 8.53
CA ASP A 24 -6.21 -4.63 8.67
C ASP A 24 -5.08 -5.30 7.90
N ASP A 25 -4.04 -5.68 8.60
CA ASP A 25 -2.91 -6.39 8.02
C ASP A 25 -2.82 -7.84 8.52
N THR A 26 -3.91 -8.37 9.05
CA THR A 26 -3.94 -9.74 9.55
C THR A 26 -4.01 -10.77 8.43
N VAL A 27 -4.72 -10.43 7.35
CA VAL A 27 -4.81 -11.30 6.17
C VAL A 27 -4.45 -10.49 4.95
N VAL A 28 -3.27 -10.69 4.42
CA VAL A 28 -2.79 -9.96 3.26
C VAL A 28 -2.53 -10.95 2.14
N THR A 29 -3.25 -10.79 1.03
CA THR A 29 -3.09 -11.65 -0.13
C THR A 29 -2.61 -10.84 -1.32
N PHE A 30 -2.00 -11.51 -2.29
CA PHE A 30 -1.62 -10.84 -3.52
C PHE A 30 -2.88 -10.37 -4.27
N SER A 31 -3.84 -11.26 -4.51
CA SER A 31 -5.00 -10.96 -5.34
C SER A 31 -5.93 -9.93 -4.70
N GLY A 32 -6.06 -9.91 -3.38
CA GLY A 32 -6.98 -9.01 -2.70
C GLY A 32 -6.34 -7.73 -2.21
N THR A 33 -5.14 -7.81 -1.65
CA THR A 33 -4.51 -6.67 -0.98
C THR A 33 -3.48 -5.98 -1.87
N VAL A 34 -2.51 -6.74 -2.35
CA VAL A 34 -1.39 -6.16 -3.11
C VAL A 34 -1.89 -5.54 -4.42
N THR A 35 -2.72 -6.26 -5.16
CA THR A 35 -3.27 -5.74 -6.42
C THR A 35 -4.12 -4.50 -6.20
N THR A 36 -4.86 -4.43 -5.10
CA THR A 36 -5.68 -3.26 -4.77
C THR A 36 -4.78 -2.06 -4.49
N ILE A 37 -3.74 -2.24 -3.69
CA ILE A 37 -2.79 -1.16 -3.38
C ILE A 37 -2.11 -0.67 -4.65
N LEU A 38 -1.68 -1.58 -5.53
CA LEU A 38 -0.95 -1.24 -6.74
C LEU A 38 -1.84 -0.83 -7.91
N HIS A 39 -3.17 -0.83 -7.72
CA HIS A 39 -4.09 -0.53 -8.81
C HIS A 39 -3.81 0.84 -9.46
N SER A 40 -3.63 1.86 -8.65
CA SER A 40 -3.35 3.20 -9.17
C SER A 40 -1.98 3.31 -9.84
N CYS A 41 -1.07 2.41 -9.53
CA CYS A 41 0.27 2.40 -10.12
C CYS A 41 0.23 1.94 -11.58
N GLN A 42 -0.82 1.25 -11.99
CA GLN A 42 -0.93 0.69 -13.35
C GLN A 42 -1.03 1.76 -14.42
N THR A 43 -1.38 2.98 -14.07
CA THR A 43 -1.40 4.09 -15.01
C THR A 43 -0.05 4.23 -15.72
N CYS A 44 1.05 4.03 -15.00
CA CYS A 44 2.40 4.13 -15.54
C CYS A 44 3.12 2.78 -15.58
N HIS A 45 2.76 1.85 -14.70
CA HIS A 45 3.51 0.62 -14.48
C HIS A 45 2.79 -0.65 -14.93
N SER A 46 1.74 -0.53 -15.75
CA SER A 46 1.17 -1.70 -16.41
C SER A 46 2.16 -2.22 -17.45
N SER A 47 1.97 -3.46 -17.89
CA SER A 47 2.87 -4.06 -18.86
C SER A 47 2.94 -3.26 -20.17
N SER A 48 1.83 -2.62 -20.55
CA SER A 48 1.80 -1.82 -21.79
C SER A 48 2.36 -0.41 -21.59
N ASN A 49 2.20 0.18 -20.40
CA ASN A 49 2.58 1.57 -20.15
C ASN A 49 3.99 1.73 -19.57
N ALA A 50 4.52 0.70 -18.94
CA ALA A 50 5.82 0.79 -18.27
C ALA A 50 6.95 1.26 -19.18
N PRO A 51 7.06 0.80 -20.44
CA PRO A 51 8.17 1.26 -21.29
C PRO A 51 8.17 2.76 -21.55
N SER A 52 7.01 3.39 -21.64
CA SER A 52 6.94 4.82 -21.96
C SER A 52 6.73 5.69 -20.75
N SER A 53 6.04 5.22 -19.72
CA SER A 53 5.63 6.06 -18.59
C SER A 53 6.18 5.58 -17.25
N GLY A 54 6.61 4.33 -17.14
CA GLY A 54 7.04 3.73 -15.89
C GLY A 54 8.53 3.47 -15.78
N GLY A 55 9.34 4.03 -16.64
CA GLY A 55 10.79 3.80 -16.61
C GLY A 55 11.16 2.34 -16.86
N GLY A 56 10.30 1.59 -17.53
CA GLY A 56 10.51 0.17 -17.78
C GLY A 56 10.16 -0.74 -16.61
N ILE A 57 9.66 -0.18 -15.52
CA ILE A 57 9.32 -0.95 -14.33
C ILE A 57 7.87 -1.40 -14.40
N LYS A 58 7.66 -2.70 -14.44
CA LYS A 58 6.31 -3.28 -14.54
C LYS A 58 5.85 -3.73 -13.15
N LEU A 59 4.60 -3.46 -12.83
CA LEU A 59 3.98 -3.85 -11.55
C LEU A 59 2.62 -4.49 -11.75
N GLN A 60 2.37 -5.08 -12.91
CA GLN A 60 1.06 -5.64 -13.21
C GLN A 60 0.92 -7.10 -12.81
N ASN A 61 1.90 -7.92 -13.13
CA ASN A 61 1.86 -9.36 -12.88
C ASN A 61 2.56 -9.69 -11.57
N TYR A 62 2.19 -10.83 -10.98
CA TYR A 62 2.84 -11.30 -9.76
C TYR A 62 4.37 -11.34 -9.91
N ALA A 63 4.85 -11.95 -11.01
CA ALA A 63 6.29 -12.08 -11.23
C ALA A 63 7.00 -10.72 -11.30
N ASP A 64 6.37 -9.75 -11.95
CA ASP A 64 6.92 -8.41 -12.05
C ASP A 64 6.98 -7.71 -10.70
N VAL A 65 5.94 -7.87 -9.89
CA VAL A 65 5.91 -7.30 -8.55
C VAL A 65 7.01 -7.92 -7.69
N VAL A 66 7.14 -9.24 -7.71
CA VAL A 66 8.17 -9.93 -6.91
C VAL A 66 9.57 -9.51 -7.36
N THR A 67 9.80 -9.34 -8.65
CA THR A 67 11.09 -8.85 -9.15
C THR A 67 11.43 -7.51 -8.52
N ASN A 68 10.47 -6.59 -8.45
CA ASN A 68 10.71 -5.26 -7.91
C ASN A 68 10.71 -5.21 -6.38
N ILE A 69 10.16 -6.22 -5.72
CA ILE A 69 10.37 -6.43 -4.29
C ILE A 69 11.81 -6.88 -4.04
N ASN A 70 12.27 -7.87 -4.79
CA ASN A 70 13.58 -8.48 -4.58
C ASN A 70 14.73 -7.52 -4.87
N ASN A 71 14.57 -6.63 -5.84
CA ASN A 71 15.61 -5.63 -6.14
C ASN A 71 15.49 -4.37 -5.28
N GLY A 72 14.51 -4.29 -4.41
CA GLY A 72 14.32 -3.17 -3.49
C GLY A 72 13.66 -1.94 -4.06
N LYS A 73 13.40 -1.91 -5.36
CA LYS A 73 12.90 -0.70 -6.02
C LYS A 73 11.49 -0.33 -5.59
N LEU A 74 10.61 -1.32 -5.47
CA LEU A 74 9.23 -1.01 -5.10
C LEU A 74 9.15 -0.41 -3.70
N MET A 75 9.65 -1.10 -2.70
CA MET A 75 9.56 -0.62 -1.32
C MET A 75 10.38 0.64 -1.09
N GLY A 76 11.57 0.71 -1.68
CA GLY A 76 12.40 1.91 -1.54
C GLY A 76 11.69 3.14 -2.10
N SER A 77 11.05 3.00 -3.25
CA SER A 77 10.35 4.12 -3.89
C SER A 77 9.10 4.53 -3.13
N ILE A 78 8.28 3.59 -2.67
CA ILE A 78 7.04 3.95 -1.99
C ILE A 78 7.28 4.47 -0.57
N ARG A 79 8.39 4.09 0.06
CA ARG A 79 8.79 4.63 1.37
C ARG A 79 9.47 5.98 1.24
N HIS A 80 9.82 6.38 0.03
CA HIS A 80 10.62 7.58 -0.24
C HIS A 80 11.99 7.48 0.40
N ASP A 81 12.60 6.30 0.34
CA ASP A 81 13.92 6.08 0.90
C ASP A 81 15.00 6.79 0.07
N ASN A 82 16.10 7.16 0.70
CA ASN A 82 17.20 7.79 0.00
C ASN A 82 17.76 6.88 -1.08
N GLY A 83 18.02 7.45 -2.25
CA GLY A 83 18.57 6.69 -3.38
C GLY A 83 17.54 6.10 -4.29
N PHE A 84 16.25 6.27 -3.95
CA PHE A 84 15.16 5.79 -4.78
C PHE A 84 14.29 6.95 -5.27
N ILE A 85 13.68 6.77 -6.45
CA ILE A 85 12.76 7.76 -6.97
C ILE A 85 11.48 7.69 -6.14
N PRO A 86 11.06 8.78 -5.49
CA PRO A 86 9.83 8.76 -4.69
C PRO A 86 8.61 8.44 -5.55
N MET A 87 7.79 7.48 -5.09
CA MET A 87 6.56 7.08 -5.79
C MET A 87 5.40 7.07 -4.79
N PRO A 88 4.18 7.31 -5.23
CA PRO A 88 3.82 7.79 -6.57
C PRO A 88 4.33 9.22 -6.80
N GLN A 89 4.60 9.56 -8.05
CA GLN A 89 5.06 10.91 -8.38
C GLN A 89 3.95 11.95 -8.23
N ILE A 90 2.72 11.51 -8.37
CA ILE A 90 1.53 12.35 -8.24
C ILE A 90 0.68 11.77 -7.12
N GLY A 91 0.17 12.64 -6.25
CA GLY A 91 -0.74 12.22 -5.19
C GLY A 91 -0.08 11.94 -3.85
N GLY A 92 1.24 12.01 -3.79
CA GLY A 92 1.95 11.87 -2.52
C GLY A 92 2.19 10.44 -2.11
N LYS A 93 2.77 10.28 -0.94
CA LYS A 93 3.18 8.98 -0.39
C LYS A 93 1.96 8.12 -0.07
N LEU A 94 2.10 6.80 -0.24
CA LEU A 94 1.06 5.86 0.17
C LEU A 94 0.79 5.98 1.67
N ALA A 95 -0.43 5.63 2.06
CA ALA A 95 -0.79 5.60 3.47
C ALA A 95 0.09 4.60 4.23
N ALA A 96 0.36 4.90 5.50
CA ALA A 96 1.18 4.02 6.32
C ALA A 96 0.61 2.60 6.39
N CYS A 97 -0.72 2.48 6.39
CA CYS A 97 -1.38 1.18 6.40
C CYS A 97 -1.07 0.37 5.14
N GLU A 98 -1.11 1.02 3.98
CA GLU A 98 -0.81 0.33 2.72
C GLU A 98 0.63 -0.17 2.69
N ILE A 99 1.56 0.64 3.17
CA ILE A 99 2.97 0.24 3.25
C ILE A 99 3.12 -0.94 4.23
N SER A 100 2.42 -0.89 5.36
CA SER A 100 2.44 -1.97 6.35
C SER A 100 1.88 -3.27 5.78
N GLN A 101 0.79 -3.20 5.03
CA GLN A 101 0.21 -4.38 4.39
C GLN A 101 1.17 -5.00 3.37
N LEU A 102 1.83 -4.17 2.57
CA LEU A 102 2.85 -4.68 1.64
C LEU A 102 4.00 -5.34 2.39
N GLN A 103 4.45 -4.75 3.48
CA GLN A 103 5.52 -5.33 4.29
C GLN A 103 5.11 -6.68 4.88
N LYS A 104 3.87 -6.80 5.36
CA LYS A 104 3.36 -8.07 5.86
C LYS A 104 3.38 -9.16 4.78
N TRP A 105 2.99 -8.79 3.57
CA TRP A 105 3.01 -9.73 2.45
C TRP A 105 4.43 -10.18 2.13
N ILE A 106 5.39 -9.25 2.17
CA ILE A 106 6.80 -9.57 1.95
C ILE A 106 7.31 -10.50 3.06
N ASP A 107 6.99 -10.20 4.30
CA ASP A 107 7.42 -11.00 5.46
C ASP A 107 6.86 -12.41 5.42
N ALA A 108 5.74 -12.60 4.75
CA ALA A 108 5.14 -13.92 4.54
C ALA A 108 5.70 -14.64 3.30
N ASN A 109 6.79 -14.14 2.72
CA ASN A 109 7.46 -14.69 1.54
C ASN A 109 6.68 -14.46 0.24
N THR A 110 6.03 -13.33 0.13
CA THR A 110 5.32 -12.91 -1.09
C THR A 110 4.44 -14.02 -1.68
N PRO A 111 3.48 -14.55 -0.92
CA PRO A 111 2.66 -15.64 -1.43
C PRO A 111 1.82 -15.20 -2.62
N ASN A 112 1.67 -16.09 -3.59
CA ASN A 112 0.85 -15.86 -4.77
C ASN A 112 -0.56 -16.38 -4.50
N ASN A 113 -1.31 -15.67 -3.74
CA ASN A 113 -2.65 -16.04 -3.30
C ASN A 113 -3.64 -14.89 -3.55
#